data_c687814c0de54823efee8e9222f340ab
#
_entry.id   c687814c0de54823efee8e9222f340ab
#
_cell.length_a   1.000
_cell.length_b   1.000
_cell.length_c   1.000
_cell.angle_alpha   90.00
_cell.angle_beta   90.00
_cell.angle_gamma   90.00
#
_symmetry.space_group_name_H-M   'P 1'
#
loop_
_entity.id
_entity.type
_entity.pdbx_description
1 polymer ?
#
loop_
_entity_poly.entity_id
_entity_poly.type
_entity_poly.pdbx_seq_one_letter_code
_entity_poly.pdbx_strand_id
1 'polypeptide(L)'
;MERTILNFVSSARAAGLRISTSETLDCLQQLSMVDLLNETQFSRVLRANFAKSRKDQNKFDLLYHLFFHELREDEVLVGADPIGAHRREMLDLLMQDADMDSPLPELVEFLDGNPAPYLELLKGLESEGQETANQGPGSNLGSMVRRVNVLLTIGRTGNALSTAIQGSRDRMPWETRDGLSQHFERRLESAQRLLTRQRPTAPSKKRKSPSYDQRLIRMGAVPFTSLTPKEVQEMRDVIRELVRKLKDTVNRRYAVRSRGALDVKKTLRK
;
A
#
# COMPACT_ATOMS: atom_id res chain seq x y z
N MET A 1 7.82 -16.41 -14.46
CA MET A 1 6.97 -16.35 -13.28
C MET A 1 7.72 -16.10 -11.98
N GLU A 2 8.70 -16.89 -11.59
CA GLU A 2 9.50 -16.69 -10.37
C GLU A 2 10.04 -15.25 -10.25
N ARG A 3 10.66 -14.74 -11.31
CA ARG A 3 11.16 -13.37 -11.37
C ARG A 3 10.07 -12.32 -11.10
N THR A 4 8.86 -12.57 -11.58
CA THR A 4 7.69 -11.72 -11.35
C THR A 4 7.31 -11.67 -9.87
N ILE A 5 7.28 -12.85 -9.22
CA ILE A 5 6.97 -12.95 -7.79
C ILE A 5 8.06 -12.30 -6.95
N LEU A 6 9.32 -12.47 -7.30
CA LEU A 6 10.43 -11.82 -6.61
C LEU A 6 10.37 -10.28 -6.71
N ASN A 7 10.02 -9.74 -7.88
CA ASN A 7 9.80 -8.30 -8.06
C ASN A 7 8.60 -7.81 -7.25
N PHE A 8 7.51 -8.57 -7.22
CA PHE A 8 6.36 -8.26 -6.37
C PHE A 8 6.74 -8.26 -4.88
N VAL A 9 7.49 -9.25 -4.41
CA VAL A 9 7.98 -9.35 -3.02
C VAL A 9 8.88 -8.17 -2.68
N SER A 10 9.78 -7.76 -3.59
CA SER A 10 10.60 -6.56 -3.41
C SER A 10 9.72 -5.30 -3.23
N SER A 11 8.77 -5.11 -4.10
CA SER A 11 7.81 -4.00 -4.02
C SER A 11 6.97 -4.04 -2.74
N ALA A 12 6.55 -5.23 -2.32
CA ALA A 12 5.77 -5.42 -1.10
C ALA A 12 6.59 -5.12 0.17
N ARG A 13 7.88 -5.49 0.19
CA ARG A 13 8.81 -5.12 1.27
C ARG A 13 9.05 -3.61 1.31
N ALA A 14 9.25 -2.99 0.15
CA ALA A 14 9.37 -1.54 0.00
C ALA A 14 8.15 -0.81 0.59
N ALA A 15 6.94 -1.29 0.32
CA ALA A 15 5.70 -0.77 0.89
C ALA A 15 5.50 -1.09 2.39
N GLY A 16 6.44 -1.81 3.00
CA GLY A 16 6.44 -2.11 4.44
C GLY A 16 5.66 -3.36 4.86
N LEU A 17 5.42 -4.30 3.94
CA LEU A 17 5.02 -5.67 4.30
C LEU A 17 6.23 -6.45 4.80
N ARG A 18 6.05 -7.21 5.87
CA ARG A 18 7.11 -8.04 6.44
C ARG A 18 7.04 -9.43 5.83
N ILE A 19 7.81 -9.64 4.77
CA ILE A 19 7.87 -10.90 4.05
C ILE A 19 9.26 -11.50 4.23
N SER A 20 9.36 -12.71 4.78
CA SER A 20 10.61 -13.46 4.93
C SER A 20 10.96 -14.22 3.64
N THR A 21 12.18 -14.72 3.58
CA THR A 21 12.64 -15.55 2.45
C THR A 21 11.92 -16.89 2.43
N SER A 22 11.67 -17.50 3.60
CA SER A 22 10.93 -18.76 3.71
C SER A 22 9.49 -18.63 3.19
N GLU A 23 8.78 -17.55 3.55
CA GLU A 23 7.43 -17.30 3.05
C GLU A 23 7.40 -17.08 1.52
N THR A 24 8.46 -16.51 0.97
CA THR A 24 8.60 -16.39 -0.48
C THR A 24 8.76 -17.76 -1.14
N LEU A 25 9.57 -18.65 -0.56
CA LEU A 25 9.76 -20.01 -1.06
C LEU A 25 8.47 -20.83 -0.92
N ASP A 26 7.81 -20.76 0.23
CA ASP A 26 6.52 -21.44 0.47
C ASP A 26 5.45 -20.96 -0.53
N CYS A 27 5.42 -19.67 -0.82
CA CYS A 27 4.53 -19.10 -1.83
C CYS A 27 4.82 -19.67 -3.23
N LEU A 28 6.10 -19.72 -3.65
CA LEU A 28 6.49 -20.29 -4.95
C LEU A 28 6.11 -21.76 -5.06
N GLN A 29 6.31 -22.53 -3.99
CA GLN A 29 5.92 -23.94 -3.93
C GLN A 29 4.39 -24.11 -4.01
N GLN A 30 3.62 -23.30 -3.31
CA GLN A 30 2.16 -23.33 -3.39
C GLN A 30 1.64 -22.92 -4.78
N LEU A 31 2.27 -21.95 -5.41
CA LEU A 31 1.92 -21.52 -6.78
C LEU A 31 2.15 -22.61 -7.82
N SER A 32 3.08 -23.54 -7.59
CA SER A 32 3.24 -24.70 -8.50
C SER A 32 2.10 -25.72 -8.43
N MET A 33 1.24 -25.64 -7.39
CA MET A 33 0.12 -26.56 -7.16
C MET A 33 -1.23 -26.00 -7.57
N VAL A 34 -1.30 -24.73 -7.95
CA VAL A 34 -2.56 -24.05 -8.31
C VAL A 34 -2.60 -23.67 -9.79
N ASP A 35 -3.80 -23.51 -10.31
CA ASP A 35 -3.99 -23.00 -11.66
C ASP A 35 -3.67 -21.49 -11.70
N LEU A 36 -2.58 -21.17 -12.39
CA LEU A 36 -2.08 -19.82 -12.53
C LEU A 36 -2.94 -18.92 -13.44
N LEU A 37 -3.79 -19.51 -14.29
CA LEU A 37 -4.75 -18.78 -15.11
C LEU A 37 -5.96 -18.34 -14.26
N ASN A 38 -6.17 -18.96 -13.12
CA ASN A 38 -7.21 -18.56 -12.18
C ASN A 38 -6.69 -17.46 -11.24
N GLU A 39 -6.93 -16.19 -11.63
CA GLU A 39 -6.49 -15.02 -10.87
C GLU A 39 -6.94 -15.05 -9.40
N THR A 40 -8.16 -15.54 -9.14
CA THR A 40 -8.68 -15.62 -7.76
C THR A 40 -7.86 -16.57 -6.91
N GLN A 41 -7.44 -17.73 -7.43
CA GLN A 41 -6.58 -18.66 -6.73
C GLN A 41 -5.18 -18.09 -6.55
N PHE A 42 -4.61 -17.53 -7.59
CA PHE A 42 -3.31 -16.87 -7.58
C PHE A 42 -3.23 -15.77 -6.51
N SER A 43 -4.16 -14.83 -6.53
CA SER A 43 -4.24 -13.73 -5.57
C SER A 43 -4.41 -14.23 -4.13
N ARG A 44 -5.22 -15.29 -3.90
CA ARG A 44 -5.42 -15.88 -2.57
C ARG A 44 -4.15 -16.52 -2.02
N VAL A 45 -3.37 -17.22 -2.85
CA VAL A 45 -2.09 -17.81 -2.43
C VAL A 45 -1.10 -16.72 -2.02
N LEU A 46 -0.93 -15.69 -2.84
CA LEU A 46 -0.06 -14.55 -2.50
C LEU A 46 -0.51 -13.87 -1.20
N ARG A 47 -1.80 -13.62 -1.07
CA ARG A 47 -2.39 -12.97 0.11
C ARG A 47 -2.21 -13.79 1.38
N ALA A 48 -2.40 -15.11 1.31
CA ALA A 48 -2.24 -16.01 2.46
C ALA A 48 -0.80 -16.03 2.98
N ASN A 49 0.19 -15.97 2.09
CA ASN A 49 1.59 -15.98 2.47
C ASN A 49 2.11 -14.61 2.94
N PHE A 50 1.62 -13.50 2.36
CA PHE A 50 2.24 -12.20 2.54
C PHE A 50 1.44 -11.23 3.43
N ALA A 51 0.14 -11.45 3.65
CA ALA A 51 -0.73 -10.56 4.41
C ALA A 51 -1.13 -11.17 5.77
N LYS A 52 -0.32 -10.93 6.82
CA LYS A 52 -0.48 -11.55 8.15
C LYS A 52 -1.53 -10.87 9.04
N SER A 53 -1.85 -9.61 8.77
CA SER A 53 -2.79 -8.82 9.54
C SER A 53 -3.82 -8.13 8.65
N ARG A 54 -4.93 -7.63 9.22
CA ARG A 54 -5.90 -6.82 8.47
C ARG A 54 -5.27 -5.56 7.83
N LYS A 55 -4.28 -4.97 8.51
CA LYS A 55 -3.55 -3.82 7.98
C LYS A 55 -2.71 -4.22 6.77
N ASP A 56 -2.07 -5.39 6.84
CA ASP A 56 -1.28 -5.93 5.74
C ASP A 56 -2.17 -6.34 4.57
N GLN A 57 -3.37 -6.87 4.82
CA GLN A 57 -4.34 -7.20 3.77
C GLN A 57 -4.71 -5.97 2.92
N ASN A 58 -5.01 -4.83 3.56
CA ASN A 58 -5.35 -3.60 2.83
C ASN A 58 -4.16 -3.07 2.00
N LYS A 59 -2.94 -3.21 2.54
CA LYS A 59 -1.72 -2.86 1.80
C LYS A 59 -1.46 -3.83 0.65
N PHE A 60 -1.64 -5.12 0.89
CA PHE A 60 -1.49 -6.16 -0.11
C PHE A 60 -2.45 -5.96 -1.27
N ASP A 61 -3.73 -5.76 -1.00
CA ASP A 61 -4.75 -5.58 -2.05
C ASP A 61 -4.43 -4.38 -2.95
N LEU A 62 -3.96 -3.27 -2.35
CA LEU A 62 -3.51 -2.10 -3.09
C LEU A 62 -2.31 -2.41 -3.99
N LEU A 63 -1.29 -3.08 -3.41
CA LEU A 63 -0.07 -3.42 -4.14
C LEU A 63 -0.29 -4.46 -5.21
N TYR A 64 -1.16 -5.43 -4.95
CA TYR A 64 -1.54 -6.45 -5.93
C TYR A 64 -2.15 -5.79 -7.16
N HIS A 65 -3.14 -4.91 -6.94
CA HIS A 65 -3.78 -4.18 -8.04
C HIS A 65 -2.77 -3.31 -8.80
N LEU A 66 -1.95 -2.53 -8.09
CA LEU A 66 -0.92 -1.70 -8.71
C LEU A 66 0.03 -2.54 -9.58
N PHE A 67 0.57 -3.64 -9.01
CA PHE A 67 1.63 -4.41 -9.64
C PHE A 67 1.13 -5.28 -10.80
N PHE A 68 0.00 -5.96 -10.63
CA PHE A 68 -0.51 -6.92 -11.63
C PHE A 68 -1.49 -6.30 -12.62
N HIS A 69 -2.22 -5.23 -12.26
CA HIS A 69 -3.20 -4.61 -13.15
C HIS A 69 -2.75 -3.26 -13.71
N GLU A 70 -2.13 -2.38 -12.91
CA GLU A 70 -1.77 -1.05 -13.42
C GLU A 70 -0.41 -1.03 -14.11
N LEU A 71 0.60 -1.77 -13.60
CA LEU A 71 1.96 -1.73 -14.13
C LEU A 71 2.26 -2.82 -15.16
N ARG A 72 1.48 -3.90 -15.22
CA ARG A 72 1.71 -5.05 -16.10
C ARG A 72 0.68 -5.29 -17.18
N GLU A 73 -0.48 -4.63 -17.14
CA GLU A 73 -1.47 -4.76 -18.23
C GLU A 73 -0.86 -4.52 -19.61
N ASP A 74 0.12 -3.61 -19.69
CA ASP A 74 0.78 -3.27 -20.93
C ASP A 74 1.79 -4.33 -21.41
N GLU A 75 2.32 -5.19 -20.53
CA GLU A 75 3.30 -6.23 -20.89
C GLU A 75 2.64 -7.51 -21.46
N VAL A 76 1.38 -7.77 -21.12
CA VAL A 76 0.67 -9.01 -21.48
C VAL A 76 0.03 -8.95 -22.88
N LEU A 77 -0.27 -7.76 -23.38
CA LEU A 77 -1.02 -7.57 -24.61
C LEU A 77 -0.16 -7.58 -25.89
N VAL A 78 1.18 -7.65 -25.78
CA VAL A 78 2.03 -7.45 -26.98
C VAL A 78 3.14 -8.49 -27.05
N GLY A 79 2.97 -9.45 -27.92
CA GLY A 79 3.99 -10.46 -28.31
C GLY A 79 5.21 -9.88 -29.06
N ALA A 80 5.24 -8.60 -29.33
CA ALA A 80 6.40 -7.76 -29.65
C ALA A 80 6.06 -6.40 -29.07
N ASP A 81 6.80 -5.95 -28.05
CA ASP A 81 6.54 -4.66 -27.40
C ASP A 81 7.15 -3.50 -28.22
N PRO A 82 6.46 -2.97 -29.24
CA PRO A 82 6.96 -1.85 -30.03
C PRO A 82 7.03 -0.58 -29.19
N ILE A 83 6.29 -0.54 -28.08
CA ILE A 83 6.24 0.59 -27.15
C ILE A 83 7.41 0.51 -26.16
N GLY A 84 7.84 -0.69 -25.74
CA GLY A 84 8.87 -0.85 -24.72
C GLY A 84 10.24 -0.32 -25.08
N ALA A 85 10.67 -0.47 -26.36
CA ALA A 85 11.92 0.11 -26.84
C ALA A 85 11.86 1.64 -26.83
N HIS A 86 10.79 2.21 -27.33
CA HIS A 86 10.58 3.66 -27.36
C HIS A 86 10.31 4.23 -25.96
N ARG A 87 9.71 3.46 -25.06
CA ARG A 87 9.55 3.84 -23.64
C ARG A 87 10.90 4.09 -22.99
N ARG A 88 11.83 3.16 -23.13
CA ARG A 88 13.20 3.32 -22.60
C ARG A 88 13.92 4.50 -23.22
N GLU A 89 13.84 4.65 -24.53
CA GLU A 89 14.41 5.81 -25.25
C GLU A 89 13.89 7.14 -24.66
N MET A 90 12.58 7.25 -24.41
CA MET A 90 11.99 8.45 -23.81
C MET A 90 12.47 8.69 -22.36
N LEU A 91 12.61 7.63 -21.57
CA LEU A 91 13.13 7.74 -20.20
C LEU A 91 14.62 8.10 -20.18
N ASP A 92 15.41 7.57 -21.12
CA ASP A 92 16.84 7.91 -21.28
C ASP A 92 17.00 9.38 -21.69
N LEU A 93 16.17 9.88 -22.61
CA LEU A 93 16.16 11.28 -23.00
C LEU A 93 15.78 12.18 -21.82
N LEU A 94 14.81 11.79 -21.00
CA LEU A 94 14.42 12.52 -19.81
C LEU A 94 15.58 12.61 -18.78
N MET A 95 16.38 11.56 -18.66
CA MET A 95 17.54 11.54 -17.76
C MET A 95 18.73 12.35 -18.28
N GLN A 96 18.81 12.56 -19.59
CA GLN A 96 19.88 13.33 -20.24
C GLN A 96 19.58 14.84 -20.32
N ASP A 97 18.33 15.24 -20.11
CA ASP A 97 17.90 16.62 -20.19
C ASP A 97 18.44 17.42 -18.97
N ALA A 98 19.52 18.17 -19.21
CA ALA A 98 20.26 18.90 -18.18
C ALA A 98 19.49 20.13 -17.61
N ASP A 99 18.44 20.58 -18.29
CA ASP A 99 17.61 21.73 -17.86
C ASP A 99 16.55 21.34 -16.82
N MET A 100 16.34 20.07 -16.61
CA MET A 100 15.49 19.58 -15.53
C MET A 100 16.31 19.43 -14.26
N ASP A 101 15.94 20.14 -13.18
CA ASP A 101 16.25 19.65 -11.83
C ASP A 101 15.96 18.15 -11.82
N SER A 102 17.02 17.30 -11.81
CA SER A 102 16.99 15.87 -12.13
C SER A 102 15.68 15.20 -11.75
N PRO A 103 14.99 14.52 -12.69
CA PRO A 103 13.82 13.76 -12.32
C PRO A 103 14.24 12.80 -11.21
N LEU A 104 13.37 12.61 -10.22
CA LEU A 104 13.63 11.65 -9.14
C LEU A 104 13.91 10.28 -9.78
N PRO A 105 15.08 9.68 -9.60
CA PRO A 105 15.39 8.38 -10.21
C PRO A 105 14.39 7.30 -9.83
N GLU A 106 13.82 7.39 -8.62
CA GLU A 106 12.78 6.49 -8.14
C GLU A 106 11.47 6.61 -8.95
N LEU A 107 11.16 7.82 -9.44
CA LEU A 107 10.00 8.03 -10.31
C LEU A 107 10.26 7.46 -11.70
N VAL A 108 11.48 7.62 -12.23
CA VAL A 108 11.86 7.06 -13.55
C VAL A 108 11.79 5.54 -13.53
N GLU A 109 12.30 4.89 -12.47
CA GLU A 109 12.18 3.44 -12.31
C GLU A 109 10.70 2.99 -12.19
N PHE A 110 9.88 3.77 -11.49
CA PHE A 110 8.44 3.52 -11.42
C PHE A 110 7.79 3.56 -12.81
N LEU A 111 8.17 4.55 -13.63
CA LEU A 111 7.69 4.67 -15.02
C LEU A 111 8.18 3.54 -15.90
N ASP A 112 9.36 2.98 -15.64
CA ASP A 112 9.86 1.77 -16.35
C ASP A 112 9.21 0.47 -15.86
N GLY A 113 8.43 0.49 -14.77
CA GLY A 113 7.69 -0.66 -14.26
C GLY A 113 8.24 -1.29 -12.99
N ASN A 114 9.24 -0.65 -12.35
CA ASN A 114 9.77 -1.05 -11.04
C ASN A 114 9.24 -0.10 -9.95
N PRO A 115 8.18 -0.46 -9.20
CA PRO A 115 7.61 0.42 -8.20
C PRO A 115 8.38 0.44 -6.87
N ALA A 116 9.33 -0.47 -6.65
CA ALA A 116 9.99 -0.63 -5.35
C ALA A 116 10.69 0.65 -4.86
N PRO A 117 11.56 1.34 -5.62
CA PRO A 117 12.24 2.54 -5.15
C PRO A 117 11.29 3.68 -4.82
N TYR A 118 10.26 3.87 -5.65
CA TYR A 118 9.25 4.89 -5.40
C TYR A 118 8.44 4.63 -4.13
N LEU A 119 8.10 3.36 -3.85
CA LEU A 119 7.43 2.97 -2.61
C LEU A 119 8.32 3.15 -1.37
N GLU A 120 9.63 2.92 -1.48
CA GLU A 120 10.59 3.22 -0.42
C GLU A 120 10.69 4.72 -0.13
N LEU A 121 10.76 5.55 -1.16
CA LEU A 121 10.71 7.00 -1.04
C LEU A 121 9.43 7.46 -0.30
N LEU A 122 8.28 6.95 -0.70
CA LEU A 122 7.01 7.26 -0.06
C LEU A 122 6.97 6.84 1.42
N LYS A 123 7.52 5.67 1.75
CA LYS A 123 7.64 5.18 3.13
C LYS A 123 8.57 6.06 3.96
N GLY A 124 9.67 6.53 3.39
CA GLY A 124 10.55 7.52 4.02
C GLY A 124 9.80 8.80 4.39
N LEU A 125 8.99 9.32 3.47
CA LEU A 125 8.16 10.50 3.71
C LEU A 125 7.07 10.28 4.80
N GLU A 126 6.61 9.04 4.99
CA GLU A 126 5.67 8.70 6.06
C GLU A 126 6.35 8.63 7.42
N SER A 127 7.52 7.98 7.52
CA SER A 127 8.26 7.83 8.77
C SER A 127 8.71 9.17 9.33
N GLU A 128 9.25 10.06 8.50
CA GLU A 128 9.60 11.42 8.89
C GLU A 128 8.38 12.23 9.37
N GLY A 129 7.22 12.06 8.73
CA GLY A 129 5.97 12.70 9.14
C GLY A 129 5.47 12.22 10.51
N GLN A 130 5.76 10.97 10.89
CA GLN A 130 5.36 10.41 12.19
C GLN A 130 6.32 10.81 13.31
N GLU A 131 7.62 10.82 13.06
CA GLU A 131 8.64 11.25 14.03
C GLU A 131 8.47 12.73 14.37
N THR A 132 8.18 13.56 13.38
CA THR A 132 7.96 14.99 13.58
C THR A 132 6.60 15.31 14.20
N ALA A 133 5.58 14.48 14.04
CA ALA A 133 4.28 14.66 14.70
C ALA A 133 4.37 14.61 16.23
N ASN A 134 5.39 13.93 16.76
CA ASN A 134 5.65 13.85 18.21
C ASN A 134 6.42 15.08 18.76
N GLN A 135 6.97 15.94 17.90
CA GLN A 135 7.85 17.07 18.30
C GLN A 135 7.16 18.45 18.30
N GLY A 136 5.87 18.55 17.94
CA GLY A 136 5.10 19.80 17.97
C GLY A 136 4.57 20.28 16.61
N PRO A 137 3.69 21.30 16.60
CA PRO A 137 2.93 21.70 15.39
C PRO A 137 3.76 22.30 14.24
N GLY A 138 5.05 22.62 14.46
CA GLY A 138 5.93 23.19 13.41
C GLY A 138 6.76 22.15 12.65
N SER A 139 6.87 20.92 13.13
CA SER A 139 7.79 19.92 12.60
C SER A 139 7.28 19.19 11.35
N ASN A 140 5.98 19.25 11.06
CA ASN A 140 5.38 18.63 9.87
C ASN A 140 5.64 19.38 8.55
N LEU A 141 6.20 20.59 8.61
CA LEU A 141 6.43 21.41 7.41
C LEU A 141 7.44 20.76 6.45
N GLY A 142 8.50 20.13 6.98
CA GLY A 142 9.54 19.49 6.17
C GLY A 142 8.99 18.34 5.31
N SER A 143 8.23 17.45 5.91
CA SER A 143 7.61 16.33 5.19
C SER A 143 6.55 16.81 4.18
N MET A 144 5.83 17.89 4.51
CA MET A 144 4.86 18.49 3.61
C MET A 144 5.54 19.14 2.39
N VAL A 145 6.63 19.89 2.60
CA VAL A 145 7.42 20.48 1.52
C VAL A 145 7.99 19.41 0.60
N ARG A 146 8.55 18.33 1.14
CA ARG A 146 9.05 17.22 0.31
C ARG A 146 7.96 16.55 -0.51
N ARG A 147 6.77 16.35 0.05
CA ARG A 147 5.62 15.81 -0.71
C ARG A 147 5.19 16.75 -1.84
N VAL A 148 5.18 18.05 -1.58
CA VAL A 148 4.89 19.05 -2.62
C VAL A 148 5.95 19.01 -3.71
N ASN A 149 7.24 18.87 -3.34
CA ASN A 149 8.32 18.74 -4.31
C ASN A 149 8.15 17.49 -5.18
N VAL A 150 7.81 16.34 -4.60
CA VAL A 150 7.53 15.12 -5.37
C VAL A 150 6.35 15.33 -6.31
N LEU A 151 5.27 15.98 -5.88
CA LEU A 151 4.13 16.31 -6.73
C LEU A 151 4.52 17.22 -7.91
N LEU A 152 5.32 18.24 -7.64
CA LEU A 152 5.82 19.16 -8.67
C LEU A 152 6.73 18.43 -9.67
N THR A 153 7.58 17.52 -9.18
CA THR A 153 8.43 16.68 -10.04
C THR A 153 7.60 15.76 -10.93
N ILE A 154 6.54 15.12 -10.40
CA ILE A 154 5.61 14.32 -11.22
C ILE A 154 5.01 15.18 -12.35
N GLY A 155 4.55 16.38 -12.04
CA GLY A 155 4.00 17.30 -13.05
C GLY A 155 5.03 17.73 -14.11
N ARG A 156 6.26 18.07 -13.68
CA ARG A 156 7.35 18.44 -14.60
C ARG A 156 7.74 17.26 -15.50
N THR A 157 7.88 16.07 -14.93
CA THR A 157 8.17 14.84 -15.67
C THR A 157 7.10 14.56 -16.73
N GLY A 158 5.82 14.73 -16.39
CA GLY A 158 4.72 14.57 -17.34
C GLY A 158 4.79 15.54 -18.51
N ASN A 159 5.08 16.81 -18.22
CA ASN A 159 5.24 17.83 -19.26
C ASN A 159 6.46 17.55 -20.17
N ALA A 160 7.59 17.16 -19.58
CA ALA A 160 8.80 16.85 -20.34
C ALA A 160 8.60 15.62 -21.23
N LEU A 161 7.97 14.56 -20.73
CA LEU A 161 7.61 13.37 -21.52
C LEU A 161 6.66 13.72 -22.65
N SER A 162 5.63 14.52 -22.39
CA SER A 162 4.69 14.99 -23.44
C SER A 162 5.42 15.78 -24.52
N THR A 163 6.34 16.66 -24.15
CA THR A 163 7.15 17.45 -25.09
C THR A 163 8.08 16.55 -25.90
N ALA A 164 8.77 15.60 -25.28
CA ALA A 164 9.64 14.65 -25.95
C ALA A 164 8.88 13.76 -26.95
N ILE A 165 7.70 13.23 -26.56
CA ILE A 165 6.84 12.44 -27.43
C ILE A 165 6.33 13.28 -28.62
N GLN A 166 5.95 14.54 -28.40
CA GLN A 166 5.54 15.43 -29.48
C GLN A 166 6.70 15.80 -30.41
N GLY A 167 7.91 15.98 -29.87
CA GLY A 167 9.11 16.23 -30.65
C GLY A 167 9.55 15.05 -31.52
N SER A 168 9.10 13.84 -31.21
CA SER A 168 9.42 12.60 -31.94
C SER A 168 8.53 12.34 -33.15
N ARG A 169 7.82 13.35 -33.68
CA ARG A 169 6.86 13.21 -34.80
C ARG A 169 7.47 12.57 -36.06
N ASP A 170 8.73 12.88 -36.34
CA ASP A 170 9.42 12.38 -37.54
C ASP A 170 9.99 10.96 -37.37
N ARG A 171 10.08 10.48 -36.12
CA ARG A 171 10.71 9.18 -35.78
C ARG A 171 9.69 8.10 -35.42
N MET A 172 8.49 8.49 -34.99
CA MET A 172 7.48 7.54 -34.51
C MET A 172 6.12 7.74 -35.20
N PRO A 173 5.42 6.63 -35.55
CA PRO A 173 4.03 6.69 -35.99
C PRO A 173 3.14 7.32 -34.91
N TRP A 174 2.03 7.94 -35.33
CA TRP A 174 1.10 8.60 -34.41
C TRP A 174 0.49 7.63 -33.38
N GLU A 175 0.22 6.40 -33.78
CA GLU A 175 -0.34 5.33 -32.94
C GLU A 175 0.62 4.99 -31.76
N THR A 176 1.93 4.87 -32.06
CA THR A 176 2.96 4.61 -31.04
C THR A 176 3.08 5.78 -30.07
N ARG A 177 3.01 7.01 -30.56
CA ARG A 177 3.08 8.22 -29.72
C ARG A 177 1.87 8.35 -28.81
N ASP A 178 0.67 8.08 -29.34
CA ASP A 178 -0.57 8.10 -28.55
C ASP A 178 -0.54 7.00 -27.46
N GLY A 179 -0.11 5.79 -27.81
CA GLY A 179 0.08 4.70 -26.86
C GLY A 179 1.09 5.02 -25.75
N LEU A 180 2.24 5.65 -26.11
CA LEU A 180 3.24 6.11 -25.12
C LEU A 180 2.69 7.21 -24.20
N SER A 181 1.97 8.19 -24.76
CA SER A 181 1.36 9.26 -23.98
C SER A 181 0.38 8.70 -22.96
N GLN A 182 -0.54 7.84 -23.39
CA GLN A 182 -1.51 7.18 -22.50
C GLN A 182 -0.83 6.30 -21.46
N HIS A 183 0.23 5.58 -21.84
CA HIS A 183 0.99 4.75 -20.92
C HIS A 183 1.64 5.58 -19.79
N PHE A 184 2.35 6.65 -20.13
CA PHE A 184 2.99 7.51 -19.15
C PHE A 184 1.98 8.29 -18.31
N GLU A 185 0.89 8.79 -18.90
CA GLU A 185 -0.19 9.46 -18.16
C GLU A 185 -0.78 8.55 -17.09
N ARG A 186 -1.15 7.31 -17.43
CA ARG A 186 -1.68 6.33 -16.47
C ARG A 186 -0.70 6.05 -15.32
N ARG A 187 0.59 5.89 -15.64
CA ARG A 187 1.62 5.64 -14.61
C ARG A 187 1.87 6.85 -13.72
N LEU A 188 1.91 8.06 -14.28
CA LEU A 188 2.03 9.28 -13.50
C LEU A 188 0.83 9.51 -12.59
N GLU A 189 -0.39 9.23 -13.07
CA GLU A 189 -1.59 9.25 -12.23
C GLU A 189 -1.52 8.22 -11.11
N SER A 190 -1.02 7.02 -11.36
CA SER A 190 -0.83 5.99 -10.34
C SER A 190 0.19 6.44 -9.28
N ALA A 191 1.32 7.03 -9.69
CA ALA A 191 2.30 7.62 -8.78
C ALA A 191 1.70 8.74 -7.94
N GLN A 192 0.93 9.64 -8.55
CA GLN A 192 0.24 10.72 -7.85
C GLN A 192 -0.83 10.21 -6.87
N ARG A 193 -1.60 9.19 -7.27
CA ARG A 193 -2.59 8.52 -6.40
C ARG A 193 -1.93 7.88 -5.18
N LEU A 194 -0.80 7.22 -5.35
CA LEU A 194 -0.02 6.63 -4.24
C LEU A 194 0.45 7.71 -3.25
N LEU A 195 1.02 8.80 -3.75
CA LEU A 195 1.48 9.92 -2.92
C LEU A 195 0.33 10.61 -2.16
N THR A 196 -0.83 10.80 -2.79
CA THR A 196 -1.99 11.45 -2.17
C THR A 196 -2.72 10.54 -1.18
N ARG A 197 -2.80 9.24 -1.45
CA ARG A 197 -3.45 8.25 -0.58
C ARG A 197 -2.69 8.03 0.72
N GLN A 198 -1.38 8.18 0.69
CA GLN A 198 -0.51 8.14 1.87
C GLN A 198 -0.51 9.46 2.66
N ARG A 199 -1.34 10.45 2.31
CA ARG A 199 -1.52 11.59 3.20
C ARG A 199 -1.92 11.06 4.57
N PRO A 200 -1.15 11.35 5.63
CA PRO A 200 -1.67 11.24 6.96
C PRO A 200 -2.92 12.12 6.92
N THR A 201 -4.08 11.54 7.07
CA THR A 201 -5.30 12.28 7.32
C THR A 201 -4.95 13.17 8.48
N ALA A 202 -4.72 14.47 8.21
CA ALA A 202 -4.61 15.45 9.26
C ALA A 202 -5.75 15.11 10.22
N PRO A 203 -5.50 14.93 11.53
CA PRO A 203 -6.56 14.55 12.43
C PRO A 203 -7.67 15.56 12.21
N SER A 204 -8.73 15.13 11.52
CA SER A 204 -9.90 15.95 11.38
C SER A 204 -10.25 16.33 12.80
N LYS A 205 -10.33 17.62 13.12
CA LYS A 205 -10.65 18.19 14.43
C LYS A 205 -12.03 17.81 14.96
N LYS A 206 -12.63 16.76 14.45
CA LYS A 206 -13.57 15.96 15.20
C LYS A 206 -12.74 15.19 16.21
N ARG A 207 -12.68 15.72 17.43
CA ARG A 207 -12.26 14.99 18.63
C ARG A 207 -13.03 13.67 18.69
N LYS A 208 -12.62 12.69 17.89
CA LYS A 208 -12.91 11.29 18.20
C LYS A 208 -12.14 11.06 19.50
N SER A 209 -12.86 10.88 20.58
CA SER A 209 -12.30 10.32 21.80
C SER A 209 -11.31 9.23 21.39
N PRO A 210 -10.08 9.22 21.93
CA PRO A 210 -9.05 8.26 21.52
C PRO A 210 -9.67 6.87 21.52
N SER A 211 -9.41 6.12 20.45
CA SER A 211 -9.96 4.77 20.32
C SER A 211 -9.66 4.00 21.62
N TYR A 212 -10.63 3.20 22.05
CA TYR A 212 -10.51 2.35 23.23
C TYR A 212 -9.17 1.63 23.31
N ASP A 213 -8.69 1.11 22.17
CA ASP A 213 -7.40 0.42 22.06
C ASP A 213 -6.20 1.35 22.32
N GLN A 214 -6.25 2.60 21.88
CA GLN A 214 -5.20 3.59 22.14
C GLN A 214 -5.17 4.03 23.61
N ARG A 215 -6.33 4.09 24.27
CA ARG A 215 -6.39 4.35 25.72
C ARG A 215 -5.79 3.21 26.52
N LEU A 216 -6.11 1.96 26.16
CA LEU A 216 -5.56 0.77 26.81
C LEU A 216 -4.02 0.70 26.68
N ILE A 217 -3.50 0.93 25.47
CA ILE A 217 -2.04 0.91 25.21
C ILE A 217 -1.34 1.99 26.04
N ARG A 218 -1.90 3.20 26.08
CA ARG A 218 -1.33 4.31 26.84
C ARG A 218 -1.34 4.06 28.35
N MET A 219 -2.44 3.52 28.88
CA MET A 219 -2.56 3.21 30.30
C MET A 219 -1.73 2.00 30.71
N GLY A 220 -1.55 1.01 29.84
CA GLY A 220 -0.71 -0.17 30.10
C GLY A 220 0.79 0.12 30.12
N ALA A 221 1.23 1.25 29.56
CA ALA A 221 2.63 1.68 29.55
C ALA A 221 3.04 2.47 30.81
N VAL A 222 2.10 2.90 31.65
CA VAL A 222 2.36 3.72 32.85
C VAL A 222 2.37 2.82 34.07
N PRO A 223 3.43 2.88 34.92
CA PRO A 223 3.47 2.10 36.15
C PRO A 223 2.37 2.55 37.13
N PHE A 224 1.71 1.59 37.78
CA PHE A 224 0.57 1.84 38.69
C PHE A 224 0.86 2.86 39.81
N THR A 225 2.10 2.95 40.23
CA THR A 225 2.56 3.84 41.29
C THR A 225 2.58 5.32 40.90
N SER A 226 2.54 5.62 39.58
CA SER A 226 2.61 6.99 39.06
C SER A 226 1.25 7.51 38.57
N LEU A 227 0.18 6.73 38.69
CA LEU A 227 -1.15 7.11 38.25
C LEU A 227 -1.80 8.12 39.19
N THR A 228 -2.33 9.19 38.63
CA THR A 228 -3.16 10.16 39.33
C THR A 228 -4.54 9.57 39.67
N PRO A 229 -5.24 10.05 40.71
CA PRO A 229 -6.59 9.58 41.06
C PRO A 229 -7.59 9.65 39.89
N LYS A 230 -7.40 10.61 38.98
CA LYS A 230 -8.22 10.81 37.80
C LYS A 230 -7.96 9.72 36.75
N GLU A 231 -6.69 9.36 36.53
CA GLU A 231 -6.30 8.27 35.61
C GLU A 231 -6.73 6.89 36.14
N VAL A 232 -6.73 6.71 37.48
CA VAL A 232 -7.26 5.49 38.12
C VAL A 232 -8.77 5.35 37.84
N GLN A 233 -9.53 6.44 37.90
CA GLN A 233 -10.96 6.41 37.58
C GLN A 233 -11.19 6.12 36.08
N GLU A 234 -10.43 6.76 35.19
CA GLU A 234 -10.49 6.47 33.75
C GLU A 234 -10.15 5.01 33.43
N MET A 235 -9.16 4.43 34.12
CA MET A 235 -8.82 3.02 33.99
C MET A 235 -9.96 2.09 34.42
N ARG A 236 -10.64 2.40 35.53
CA ARG A 236 -11.82 1.64 35.97
C ARG A 236 -12.94 1.65 34.93
N ASP A 237 -13.18 2.79 34.29
CA ASP A 237 -14.22 2.91 33.27
C ASP A 237 -13.85 2.14 32.01
N VAL A 238 -12.56 2.17 31.62
CA VAL A 238 -12.03 1.37 30.52
C VAL A 238 -12.17 -0.13 30.79
N ILE A 239 -11.84 -0.59 32.00
CA ILE A 239 -11.98 -2.00 32.40
C ILE A 239 -13.45 -2.42 32.39
N ARG A 240 -14.37 -1.60 32.87
CA ARG A 240 -15.80 -1.91 32.84
C ARG A 240 -16.33 -2.08 31.39
N GLU A 241 -15.88 -1.20 30.49
CA GLU A 241 -16.26 -1.30 29.09
C GLU A 241 -15.66 -2.55 28.41
N LEU A 242 -14.44 -2.92 28.75
CA LEU A 242 -13.80 -4.15 28.30
C LEU A 242 -14.57 -5.40 28.74
N VAL A 243 -14.91 -5.47 30.04
CA VAL A 243 -15.72 -6.56 30.59
C VAL A 243 -17.06 -6.67 29.88
N ARG A 244 -17.73 -5.53 29.61
CA ARG A 244 -18.98 -5.50 28.86
C ARG A 244 -18.81 -6.07 27.44
N LYS A 245 -17.81 -5.62 26.71
CA LYS A 245 -17.53 -6.13 25.35
C LYS A 245 -17.15 -7.62 25.32
N LEU A 246 -16.37 -8.07 26.30
CA LEU A 246 -16.07 -9.50 26.47
C LEU A 246 -17.34 -10.31 26.74
N LYS A 247 -18.19 -9.85 27.63
CA LYS A 247 -19.46 -10.49 27.94
C LYS A 247 -20.37 -10.58 26.70
N ASP A 248 -20.46 -9.51 25.91
CA ASP A 248 -21.24 -9.48 24.68
C ASP A 248 -20.66 -10.44 23.63
N THR A 249 -19.32 -10.51 23.51
CA THR A 249 -18.64 -11.43 22.58
C THR A 249 -18.84 -12.88 22.98
N VAL A 250 -18.73 -13.18 24.29
CA VAL A 250 -18.97 -14.51 24.85
C VAL A 250 -20.43 -14.90 24.64
N ASN A 251 -21.37 -14.02 24.97
CA ASN A 251 -22.79 -14.29 24.79
C ASN A 251 -23.14 -14.52 23.30
N ARG A 252 -22.57 -13.79 22.36
CA ARG A 252 -22.74 -14.04 20.92
C ARG A 252 -22.21 -15.40 20.50
N ARG A 253 -21.02 -15.81 21.01
CA ARG A 253 -20.45 -17.13 20.71
C ARG A 253 -21.29 -18.27 21.28
N TYR A 254 -21.82 -18.09 22.48
CA TYR A 254 -22.75 -19.07 23.08
C TYR A 254 -24.08 -19.12 22.35
N ALA A 255 -24.64 -17.97 21.95
CA ALA A 255 -25.90 -17.92 21.18
C ALA A 255 -25.75 -18.58 19.80
N VAL A 256 -24.58 -18.46 19.14
CA VAL A 256 -24.31 -19.13 17.87
C VAL A 256 -24.14 -20.65 18.07
N ARG A 257 -23.50 -21.08 19.15
CA ARG A 257 -23.38 -22.53 19.48
C ARG A 257 -24.71 -23.16 19.88
N SER A 258 -25.58 -22.45 20.57
CA SER A 258 -26.89 -22.97 20.98
C SER A 258 -27.87 -23.16 19.82
N ARG A 259 -27.69 -22.44 18.72
CA ARG A 259 -28.52 -22.59 17.50
C ARG A 259 -28.16 -23.83 16.65
N GLY A 260 -27.01 -24.48 16.89
CA GLY A 260 -26.54 -25.65 16.15
C GLY A 260 -26.49 -26.97 16.97
N ALA A 261 -26.76 -26.93 18.25
CA ALA A 261 -26.79 -28.13 19.09
C ALA A 261 -28.16 -28.80 18.95
N LEU A 262 -28.20 -30.01 18.35
CA LEU A 262 -29.36 -30.88 18.35
C LEU A 262 -29.76 -31.14 19.82
N ASP A 263 -30.93 -30.69 20.22
CA ASP A 263 -31.52 -31.04 21.51
C ASP A 263 -32.00 -32.50 21.47
N VAL A 264 -31.07 -33.41 21.77
CA VAL A 264 -31.24 -34.86 21.72
C VAL A 264 -32.45 -35.28 22.60
N LYS A 265 -32.74 -34.56 23.68
CA LYS A 265 -33.91 -34.82 24.53
C LYS A 265 -35.24 -34.48 23.88
N LYS A 266 -35.31 -33.50 23.00
CA LYS A 266 -36.52 -33.15 22.25
C LYS A 266 -36.74 -34.05 21.02
N THR A 267 -35.65 -34.54 20.42
CA THR A 267 -35.74 -35.37 19.21
C THR A 267 -36.11 -36.83 19.53
N LEU A 268 -35.81 -37.32 20.73
CA LEU A 268 -36.12 -38.68 21.15
C LEU A 268 -37.50 -38.83 21.86
N ARG A 269 -38.29 -37.81 21.93
CA ARG A 269 -39.64 -37.78 22.54
C ARG A 269 -40.80 -37.76 21.49
N LYS A 270 -40.56 -38.23 20.28
CA LYS A 270 -41.60 -38.49 19.29
C LYS A 270 -41.69 -39.96 18.99
#